data_a268ffd9cb77b6185675f4269ad016e9
#
_entry.id   a268ffd9cb77b6185675f4269ad016e9
#
_cell.length_a   1.000
_cell.length_b   1.000
_cell.length_c   1.000
_cell.angle_alpha   90.00
_cell.angle_beta   90.00
_cell.angle_gamma   90.00
#
_symmetry.space_group_name_H-M   'P 1'
#
loop_
_entity.id
_entity.type
_entity.pdbx_description
1 polymer ?
#
loop_
_entity_poly.entity_id
_entity_poly.type
_entity_poly.pdbx_seq_one_letter_code
_entity_poly.pdbx_strand_id
1 'polypeptide(L)'
;MDKAKFEKVMGVIGTITAVLMYVFYINTILNNLNGQKGDWVQPLMACFNCIIWVCYALFKERRDWPVALANAPGIIFGLVAAITAF
;
A
#
# COMPACT_ATOMS: atom_id res chain seq x y z
N MET A 1 23.95 0.25 15.82
CA MET A 1 23.33 -0.53 14.73
C MET A 1 23.90 -0.04 13.41
N ASP A 2 24.38 -0.93 12.55
CA ASP A 2 24.90 -0.53 11.26
C ASP A 2 23.77 -0.20 10.28
N LYS A 3 24.11 0.45 9.16
CA LYS A 3 23.12 0.89 8.18
C LYS A 3 22.33 -0.26 7.56
N ALA A 4 23.01 -1.38 7.26
CA ALA A 4 22.35 -2.53 6.64
C ALA A 4 21.33 -3.15 7.59
N LYS A 5 21.66 -3.26 8.86
CA LYS A 5 20.77 -3.82 9.88
C LYS A 5 19.58 -2.87 10.15
N PHE A 6 19.85 -1.58 10.23
CA PHE A 6 18.81 -0.57 10.41
C PHE A 6 17.84 -0.60 9.23
N GLU A 7 18.36 -0.64 8.01
CA GLU A 7 17.55 -0.69 6.79
C GLU A 7 16.64 -1.92 6.78
N LYS A 8 17.17 -3.08 7.17
CA LYS A 8 16.40 -4.31 7.24
C LYS A 8 15.29 -4.23 8.29
N VAL A 9 15.60 -3.70 9.47
CA VAL A 9 14.62 -3.54 10.54
C VAL A 9 13.50 -2.59 10.09
N MET A 10 13.85 -1.47 9.49
CA MET A 10 12.86 -0.50 9.00
C MET A 10 12.00 -1.08 7.90
N GLY A 11 12.58 -1.90 7.01
CA GLY A 11 11.84 -2.59 5.98
C GLY A 11 10.79 -3.55 6.55
N VAL A 12 11.15 -4.29 7.60
CA VAL A 12 10.22 -5.21 8.27
C VAL A 12 9.09 -4.42 8.96
N ILE A 13 9.44 -3.37 9.69
CA ILE A 13 8.43 -2.53 10.37
C ILE A 13 7.50 -1.90 9.36
N GLY A 14 8.05 -1.35 8.27
CA GLY A 14 7.25 -0.75 7.21
C GLY A 14 6.30 -1.73 6.56
N THR A 15 6.75 -2.97 6.33
CA THR A 15 5.90 -4.01 5.76
C THR A 15 4.76 -4.38 6.70
N ILE A 16 5.05 -4.53 8.00
CA ILE A 16 4.02 -4.86 9.00
C ILE A 16 2.97 -3.75 9.06
N THR A 17 3.39 -2.48 9.13
CA THR A 17 2.44 -1.36 9.20
C THR A 17 1.63 -1.23 7.91
N ALA A 18 2.23 -1.51 6.76
CA ALA A 18 1.53 -1.51 5.48
C ALA A 18 0.44 -2.59 5.45
N VAL A 19 0.74 -3.79 5.93
CA VAL A 19 -0.24 -4.87 6.00
C VAL A 19 -1.42 -4.49 6.90
N LEU A 20 -1.13 -3.85 8.05
CA LEU A 20 -2.19 -3.35 8.93
C LEU A 20 -3.07 -2.32 8.23
N MET A 21 -2.49 -1.43 7.43
CA MET A 21 -3.26 -0.46 6.64
C MET A 21 -4.21 -1.17 5.67
N TYR A 22 -3.77 -2.24 5.04
CA TYR A 22 -4.60 -2.99 4.09
C TYR A 22 -5.78 -3.67 4.77
N VAL A 23 -5.62 -4.11 6.01
CA VAL A 23 -6.74 -4.64 6.80
C VAL A 23 -7.82 -3.56 6.98
N PHE A 24 -7.41 -2.31 7.24
CA PHE A 24 -8.36 -1.20 7.34
C PHE A 24 -9.02 -0.88 5.98
N TYR A 25 -8.31 -1.08 4.87
CA TYR A 25 -8.91 -0.95 3.55
C TYR A 25 -10.04 -1.96 3.32
N ILE A 26 -9.91 -3.18 3.83
CA ILE A 26 -10.98 -4.17 3.75
C ILE A 26 -12.23 -3.63 4.40
N ASN A 27 -12.11 -3.04 5.59
CA ASN A 27 -13.23 -2.42 6.29
C ASN A 27 -13.86 -1.29 5.46
N THR A 28 -13.05 -0.44 4.86
CA THR A 28 -13.50 0.64 3.99
C THR A 28 -14.28 0.10 2.79
N ILE A 29 -13.76 -0.93 2.15
CA ILE A 29 -14.40 -1.56 0.99
C ILE A 29 -15.76 -2.14 1.38
N LEU A 30 -15.84 -2.84 2.52
CA LEU A 30 -17.09 -3.39 3.00
C LEU A 30 -18.12 -2.30 3.28
N ASN A 31 -17.71 -1.20 3.89
CA ASN A 31 -18.59 -0.05 4.13
C ASN A 31 -19.09 0.55 2.82
N ASN A 32 -18.22 0.68 1.82
CA ASN A 32 -18.60 1.19 0.50
C ASN A 32 -19.64 0.29 -0.15
N LEU A 33 -19.47 -1.03 -0.05
CA LEU A 33 -20.40 -1.98 -0.62
C LEU A 33 -21.76 -1.97 0.09
N ASN A 34 -21.79 -1.59 1.37
CA ASN A 34 -23.01 -1.49 2.16
C ASN A 34 -23.70 -0.12 2.02
N GLY A 35 -23.26 0.72 1.11
CA GLY A 35 -23.85 2.02 0.86
C GLY A 35 -23.26 3.16 1.68
N GLN A 36 -22.37 2.89 2.61
CA GLN A 36 -21.68 3.92 3.38
C GLN A 36 -20.40 4.32 2.65
N LYS A 37 -20.58 4.92 1.48
CA LYS A 37 -19.46 5.26 0.60
C LYS A 37 -18.64 6.41 1.16
N GLY A 38 -17.33 6.19 1.24
CA GLY A 38 -16.38 7.21 1.66
C GLY A 38 -15.81 7.97 0.48
N ASP A 39 -14.68 8.62 0.72
CA ASP A 39 -13.96 9.37 -0.29
C ASP A 39 -13.28 8.42 -1.28
N TRP A 40 -13.43 8.70 -2.58
CA TRP A 40 -12.79 7.90 -3.63
C TRP A 40 -11.42 8.47 -4.03
N VAL A 41 -11.17 9.75 -3.74
CA VAL A 41 -9.94 10.43 -4.18
C VAL A 41 -8.72 9.88 -3.46
N GLN A 42 -8.79 9.75 -2.14
CA GLN A 42 -7.66 9.28 -1.35
C GLN A 42 -7.23 7.85 -1.70
N PRO A 43 -8.15 6.87 -1.81
CA PRO A 43 -7.76 5.53 -2.24
C PRO A 43 -7.18 5.50 -3.65
N LEU A 44 -7.70 6.32 -4.56
CA LEU A 44 -7.18 6.38 -5.92
C LEU A 44 -5.75 6.92 -5.93
N MET A 45 -5.50 7.99 -5.18
CA MET A 45 -4.15 8.54 -5.05
C MET A 45 -3.20 7.55 -4.38
N ALA A 46 -3.67 6.79 -3.40
CA ALA A 46 -2.88 5.74 -2.78
C ALA A 46 -2.49 4.66 -3.80
N CYS A 47 -3.41 4.30 -4.69
CA CYS A 47 -3.13 3.35 -5.76
C CYS A 47 -2.00 3.85 -6.66
N PHE A 48 -2.08 5.09 -7.13
CA PHE A 48 -1.04 5.68 -7.96
C PHE A 48 0.29 5.77 -7.22
N ASN A 49 0.27 6.20 -5.97
CA ASN A 49 1.47 6.29 -5.16
C ASN A 49 2.14 4.91 -5.00
N CYS A 50 1.36 3.88 -4.76
CA CYS A 50 1.88 2.52 -4.64
C CYS A 50 2.46 2.02 -5.96
N ILE A 51 1.85 2.34 -7.09
CA ILE A 51 2.39 1.99 -8.41
C ILE A 51 3.76 2.62 -8.61
N ILE A 52 3.89 3.91 -8.27
CA ILE A 52 5.17 4.63 -8.40
C ILE A 52 6.24 3.98 -7.52
N TRP A 53 5.91 3.66 -6.28
CA TRP A 53 6.88 3.04 -5.36
C TRP A 53 7.28 1.63 -5.78
N VAL A 54 6.32 0.84 -6.30
CA VAL A 54 6.64 -0.50 -6.81
C VAL A 54 7.57 -0.39 -8.02
N CYS A 55 7.30 0.53 -8.93
CA CYS A 55 8.17 0.76 -10.08
C CYS A 55 9.56 1.20 -9.62
N TYR A 56 9.65 2.15 -8.69
CA TYR A 56 10.91 2.58 -8.13
C TYR A 56 11.70 1.42 -7.54
N ALA A 57 11.03 0.59 -6.73
CA ALA A 57 11.68 -0.52 -6.02
C ALA A 57 12.18 -1.61 -6.95
N LEU A 58 11.45 -1.88 -8.04
CA LEU A 58 11.79 -2.96 -8.97
C LEU A 58 12.80 -2.53 -10.03
N PHE A 59 12.84 -1.25 -10.39
CA PHE A 59 13.70 -0.75 -11.47
C PHE A 59 14.97 -0.08 -10.98
N LYS A 60 15.20 0.01 -9.68
CA LYS A 60 16.48 0.49 -9.17
C LYS A 60 17.54 -0.62 -9.33
N GLU A 61 18.82 -0.27 -9.30
CA GLU A 61 19.92 -1.22 -9.51
C GLU A 61 19.83 -2.44 -8.62
N ARG A 62 19.56 -2.23 -7.32
CA ARG A 62 19.27 -3.31 -6.39
C ARG A 62 17.81 -3.24 -6.06
N ARG A 63 17.05 -4.23 -6.46
CA ARG A 63 15.62 -4.27 -6.19
C ARG A 63 15.35 -4.21 -4.69
N ASP A 64 14.45 -3.33 -4.33
CA ASP A 64 14.04 -3.14 -2.93
C ASP A 64 12.76 -3.94 -2.69
N TRP A 65 12.92 -5.21 -2.38
CA TRP A 65 11.79 -6.10 -2.18
C TRP A 65 10.88 -5.67 -1.03
N PRO A 66 11.38 -5.20 0.13
CA PRO A 66 10.49 -4.72 1.18
C PRO A 66 9.56 -3.60 0.71
N VAL A 67 10.07 -2.63 -0.03
CA VAL A 67 9.25 -1.53 -0.56
C VAL A 67 8.25 -2.04 -1.59
N ALA A 68 8.68 -2.93 -2.49
CA ALA A 68 7.78 -3.50 -3.49
C ALA A 68 6.66 -4.31 -2.83
N LEU A 69 6.99 -5.17 -1.87
CA LEU A 69 6.00 -6.00 -1.18
C LEU A 69 5.07 -5.19 -0.29
N ALA A 70 5.57 -4.10 0.30
CA ALA A 70 4.75 -3.23 1.13
C ALA A 70 3.74 -2.43 0.31
N ASN A 71 4.04 -2.13 -0.96
CA ASN A 71 3.20 -1.29 -1.79
C ASN A 71 2.36 -2.06 -2.81
N ALA A 72 2.78 -3.25 -3.22
CA ALA A 72 2.05 -4.02 -4.24
C ALA A 72 0.58 -4.29 -3.84
N PRO A 73 0.27 -4.76 -2.63
CA PRO A 73 -1.14 -4.94 -2.24
C PRO A 73 -1.92 -3.62 -2.23
N GLY A 74 -1.25 -2.50 -1.96
CA GLY A 74 -1.89 -1.18 -1.95
C GLY A 74 -2.44 -0.77 -3.30
N ILE A 75 -1.85 -1.24 -4.39
CA ILE A 75 -2.37 -0.99 -5.74
C ILE A 75 -3.76 -1.61 -5.85
N ILE A 76 -3.91 -2.86 -5.44
CA ILE A 76 -5.17 -3.60 -5.53
C ILE A 76 -6.20 -3.02 -4.56
N PHE A 77 -5.84 -2.91 -3.28
CA PHE A 77 -6.78 -2.42 -2.26
C PHE A 77 -7.18 -0.97 -2.49
N GLY A 78 -6.23 -0.12 -2.90
CA GLY A 78 -6.54 1.26 -3.21
C GLY A 78 -7.48 1.40 -4.39
N LEU A 79 -7.26 0.61 -5.43
CA LEU A 79 -8.12 0.62 -6.61
C LEU A 79 -9.52 0.13 -6.29
N VAL A 80 -9.66 -0.99 -5.56
CA VAL A 80 -10.96 -1.53 -5.17
C VAL A 80 -11.70 -0.55 -4.25
N ALA A 81 -10.99 0.05 -3.29
CA ALA A 81 -11.59 1.03 -2.41
C ALA A 81 -12.10 2.26 -3.19
N ALA A 82 -11.34 2.72 -4.18
CA ALA A 82 -11.76 3.84 -5.02
C ALA A 82 -12.98 3.49 -5.87
N ILE A 83 -12.97 2.34 -6.52
CA ILE A 83 -14.06 1.90 -7.38
C ILE A 83 -15.34 1.70 -6.57
N THR A 84 -15.26 1.08 -5.40
CA THR A 84 -16.43 0.83 -4.56
C THR A 84 -16.98 2.12 -3.92
N ALA A 85 -16.17 3.18 -3.85
CA ALA A 85 -16.61 4.47 -3.33
C ALA A 85 -17.42 5.29 -4.34
N PHE A 86 -17.40 4.91 -5.61
CA PHE A 86 -18.30 5.52 -6.61
C PHE A 86 -19.73 4.96 -6.38
#